data_a017b2cb17fa6bb8eb5061b028cf9d15
#
_entry.id   a017b2cb17fa6bb8eb5061b028cf9d15
#
_cell.length_a   1.000
_cell.length_b   1.000
_cell.length_c   1.000
_cell.angle_alpha   90.00
_cell.angle_beta   90.00
_cell.angle_gamma   90.00
#
_symmetry.space_group_name_H-M   'P 1'
#
loop_
_entity.id
_entity.type
_entity.pdbx_description
1 polymer ?
#
loop_
_entity_poly.entity_id
_entity_poly.type
_entity_poly.pdbx_seq_one_letter_code
_entity_poly.pdbx_strand_id
1 'polypeptide(L)'
;MVLAIVQDDDAMDLIEELTDKNFRVTKLATTGGFLKSGNTTLMIGVEKEVVKDVVKVIEDVCKRRKEMVSTPAPTTIGSGSGMYMPYPIEVEVGGATVFVLDVDQFYKV
;
A
#
# COMPACT_ATOMS: atom_id res chain seq x y z
N MET A 1 1.84 -17.46 -6.81
CA MET A 1 1.32 -16.09 -7.06
C MET A 1 1.06 -15.37 -5.76
N VAL A 2 1.41 -14.12 -5.73
CA VAL A 2 1.20 -13.31 -4.53
C VAL A 2 0.18 -12.22 -4.83
N LEU A 3 -0.81 -12.07 -3.95
CA LEU A 3 -1.73 -10.94 -4.00
C LEU A 3 -1.44 -10.10 -2.76
N ALA A 4 -1.16 -8.84 -2.96
CA ALA A 4 -0.84 -7.94 -1.86
C ALA A 4 -1.80 -6.74 -1.89
N ILE A 5 -2.40 -6.47 -0.75
CA ILE A 5 -3.25 -5.31 -0.57
C ILE A 5 -2.47 -4.34 0.31
N VAL A 6 -2.13 -3.20 -0.26
CA VAL A 6 -1.29 -2.21 0.40
C VAL A 6 -1.95 -0.84 0.38
N GLN A 7 -1.46 0.08 1.19
CA GLN A 7 -1.98 1.44 1.16
C GLN A 7 -1.54 2.13 -0.13
N ASP A 8 -2.38 2.99 -0.68
CA ASP A 8 -2.09 3.69 -1.92
C ASP A 8 -0.76 4.44 -1.85
N ASP A 9 -0.44 5.01 -0.72
CA ASP A 9 0.80 5.77 -0.56
C ASP A 9 2.05 4.90 -0.70
N ASP A 10 1.94 3.62 -0.45
CA ASP A 10 3.07 2.70 -0.57
C ASP A 10 3.08 1.96 -1.91
N ALA A 11 2.00 1.99 -2.65
CA ALA A 11 1.85 1.18 -3.86
C ALA A 11 2.88 1.48 -4.94
N MET A 12 3.15 2.74 -5.21
CA MET A 12 4.09 3.12 -6.25
C MET A 12 5.52 2.71 -5.90
N ASP A 13 5.92 2.93 -4.66
CA ASP A 13 7.25 2.55 -4.21
C ASP A 13 7.42 1.04 -4.26
N LEU A 14 6.38 0.30 -3.91
CA LEU A 14 6.41 -1.15 -3.95
C LEU A 14 6.50 -1.66 -5.39
N ILE A 15 5.74 -1.08 -6.31
CA ILE A 15 5.79 -1.45 -7.73
C ILE A 15 7.21 -1.20 -8.28
N GLU A 16 7.80 -0.05 -7.96
CA GLU A 16 9.14 0.26 -8.40
C GLU A 16 10.16 -0.74 -7.88
N GLU A 17 10.11 -1.04 -6.60
CA GLU A 17 11.06 -1.95 -5.98
C GLU A 17 10.94 -3.36 -6.57
N LEU A 18 9.73 -3.84 -6.76
CA LEU A 18 9.51 -5.15 -7.34
C LEU A 18 9.94 -5.20 -8.81
N THR A 19 9.66 -4.14 -9.55
CA THR A 19 10.05 -4.06 -10.95
C THR A 19 11.57 -4.01 -11.11
N ASP A 20 12.25 -3.28 -10.23
CA ASP A 20 13.71 -3.21 -10.23
C ASP A 20 14.35 -4.57 -9.96
N LYS A 21 13.68 -5.42 -9.24
CA LYS A 21 14.13 -6.78 -8.96
C LYS A 21 13.64 -7.78 -10.00
N ASN A 22 13.07 -7.29 -11.10
CA ASN A 22 12.58 -8.10 -12.21
C ASN A 22 11.36 -8.96 -11.89
N PHE A 23 10.58 -8.56 -10.91
CA PHE A 23 9.30 -9.20 -10.66
C PHE A 23 8.21 -8.50 -11.45
N ARG A 24 7.30 -9.26 -12.01
CA ARG A 24 6.19 -8.68 -12.75
C ARG A 24 5.05 -8.37 -11.80
N VAL A 25 4.60 -7.13 -11.84
CA VAL A 25 3.53 -6.67 -10.96
C VAL A 25 2.39 -6.15 -11.79
N THR A 26 1.20 -6.58 -11.49
CA THR A 26 -0.02 -6.07 -12.11
C THR A 26 -0.84 -5.36 -11.04
N LYS A 27 -1.18 -4.12 -11.29
CA LYS A 27 -2.06 -3.38 -10.40
C LYS A 27 -3.49 -3.69 -10.83
N LEU A 28 -4.29 -4.17 -9.90
CA LEU A 28 -5.67 -4.47 -10.19
C LEU A 28 -6.52 -3.25 -9.98
N ALA A 29 -7.25 -2.86 -11.01
CA ALA A 29 -8.19 -1.76 -10.90
C ALA A 29 -9.48 -2.31 -10.32
N THR A 30 -9.98 -1.68 -9.27
CA THR A 30 -11.23 -2.09 -8.68
C THR A 30 -12.25 -0.97 -8.84
N THR A 31 -13.43 -1.36 -9.24
CA THR A 31 -14.55 -0.43 -9.30
C THR A 31 -15.64 -1.02 -8.40
N GLY A 32 -16.51 -0.21 -7.91
CA GLY A 32 -17.65 -0.71 -7.16
C GLY A 32 -17.46 -0.90 -5.67
N GLY A 33 -16.45 -0.34 -5.10
CA GLY A 33 -16.35 -0.32 -3.64
C GLY A 33 -15.95 -1.62 -2.97
N PHE A 34 -15.40 -2.56 -3.70
CA PHE A 34 -14.95 -3.79 -3.11
C PHE A 34 -13.77 -3.59 -2.19
N LEU A 35 -12.92 -2.61 -2.47
CA LEU A 35 -11.84 -2.23 -1.60
C LEU A 35 -12.18 -0.92 -0.95
N LYS A 36 -11.85 -0.78 0.30
CA LYS A 36 -11.96 0.51 0.96
C LYS A 36 -11.07 1.47 0.21
N SER A 37 -11.51 2.71 0.08
CA SER A 37 -10.70 3.75 -0.53
C SER A 37 -9.38 3.86 0.22
N GLY A 38 -8.31 4.09 -0.48
CA GLY A 38 -6.99 4.20 0.12
C GLY A 38 -6.11 2.95 0.03
N ASN A 39 -6.63 1.87 -0.54
CA ASN A 39 -5.85 0.64 -0.71
C ASN A 39 -5.74 0.25 -2.17
N THR A 40 -4.64 -0.37 -2.51
CA THR A 40 -4.36 -0.87 -3.85
C THR A 40 -4.04 -2.36 -3.79
N THR A 41 -4.58 -3.12 -4.71
CA THR A 41 -4.27 -4.55 -4.81
C THR A 41 -3.29 -4.79 -5.95
N LEU A 42 -2.21 -5.50 -5.64
CA LEU A 42 -1.20 -5.87 -6.61
C LEU A 42 -1.15 -7.38 -6.76
N MET A 43 -0.99 -7.83 -7.99
CA MET A 43 -0.81 -9.23 -8.28
C MET A 43 0.61 -9.46 -8.79
N ILE A 44 1.35 -10.33 -8.16
CA ILE A 44 2.74 -10.60 -8.50
C ILE A 44 2.87 -12.08 -8.86
N GLY A 45 3.10 -12.35 -10.15
CA GLY A 45 3.28 -13.72 -10.61
C GLY A 45 4.73 -14.13 -10.48
N VAL A 46 5.02 -15.09 -9.62
CA VAL A 46 6.38 -15.56 -9.39
C VAL A 46 6.38 -17.06 -9.14
N GLU A 47 7.53 -17.66 -9.34
CA GLU A 47 7.73 -19.05 -9.02
C GLU A 47 7.74 -19.22 -7.51
N LYS A 48 7.38 -20.41 -7.07
CA LYS A 48 7.24 -20.70 -5.64
C LYS A 48 8.51 -20.42 -4.86
N GLU A 49 9.65 -20.66 -5.46
CA GLU A 49 10.94 -20.51 -4.79
C GLU A 49 11.29 -19.08 -4.46
N VAL A 50 10.71 -18.10 -5.16
CA VAL A 50 11.01 -16.70 -4.93
C VAL A 50 9.91 -15.97 -4.19
N VAL A 51 8.86 -16.66 -3.77
CA VAL A 51 7.79 -16.02 -3.01
C VAL A 51 8.30 -15.32 -1.75
N LYS A 52 9.26 -15.94 -1.06
CA LYS A 52 9.82 -15.33 0.15
C LYS A 52 10.50 -14.02 -0.14
N ASP A 53 11.16 -13.91 -1.29
CA ASP A 53 11.85 -12.69 -1.66
C ASP A 53 10.83 -11.57 -1.94
N VAL A 54 9.73 -11.90 -2.59
CA VAL A 54 8.66 -10.95 -2.85
C VAL A 54 8.03 -10.48 -1.53
N VAL A 55 7.74 -11.38 -0.63
CA VAL A 55 7.16 -11.04 0.66
C VAL A 55 8.10 -10.15 1.46
N LYS A 56 9.41 -10.39 1.38
CA LYS A 56 10.37 -9.55 2.08
C LYS A 56 10.37 -8.13 1.53
N VAL A 57 10.29 -7.97 0.22
CA VAL A 57 10.21 -6.63 -0.39
C VAL A 57 8.94 -5.91 0.09
N ILE A 58 7.82 -6.62 0.13
CA ILE A 58 6.56 -6.05 0.61
C ILE A 58 6.70 -5.60 2.07
N GLU A 59 7.30 -6.43 2.90
CA GLU A 59 7.52 -6.05 4.29
C GLU A 59 8.40 -4.82 4.42
N ASP A 60 9.49 -4.77 3.69
CA ASP A 60 10.45 -3.67 3.79
C ASP A 60 9.83 -2.34 3.34
N VAL A 61 9.02 -2.36 2.29
CA VAL A 61 8.42 -1.13 1.75
C VAL A 61 7.18 -0.73 2.52
N CYS A 62 6.36 -1.70 2.91
CA CYS A 62 5.03 -1.43 3.43
C CYS A 62 4.88 -1.62 4.93
N LYS A 63 5.95 -1.86 5.66
CA LYS A 63 5.82 -2.12 7.09
C LYS A 63 5.10 -1.00 7.81
N ARG A 64 4.37 -1.34 8.83
CA ARG A 64 3.67 -0.36 9.63
C ARG A 64 4.65 0.56 10.31
N ARG A 65 4.34 1.83 10.31
CA ARG A 65 5.17 2.86 10.90
C ARG A 65 4.29 4.00 11.37
N LYS A 66 4.84 4.82 12.23
CA LYS A 66 4.12 5.99 12.69
C LYS A 66 4.70 7.21 12.00
N GLU A 67 3.83 8.04 11.49
CA GLU A 67 4.23 9.28 10.84
C GLU A 67 3.51 10.45 11.51
N MET A 68 4.22 11.56 11.60
CA MET A 68 3.64 12.78 12.11
C MET A 68 3.01 13.53 10.96
N VAL A 69 1.74 13.75 11.02
CA VAL A 69 1.02 14.46 10.00
C VAL A 69 0.47 15.74 10.60
N SER A 70 0.72 16.84 9.92
CA SER A 70 0.18 18.10 10.34
C SER A 70 -1.17 18.23 9.69
N THR A 71 -2.22 18.09 10.47
CA THR A 71 -3.54 18.32 9.92
C THR A 71 -3.98 19.69 10.32
N PRO A 72 -4.48 20.42 9.40
CA PRO A 72 -5.07 21.71 9.72
C PRO A 72 -6.33 21.46 10.53
N ALA A 73 -6.34 21.90 11.71
CA ALA A 73 -7.52 21.80 12.50
C ALA A 73 -8.56 22.74 11.94
N PRO A 74 -9.75 22.31 11.85
CA PRO A 74 -10.79 23.17 11.38
C PRO A 74 -11.00 24.22 12.39
N THR A 75 -10.65 25.33 12.06
CA THR A 75 -10.73 26.38 12.96
C THR A 75 -11.98 26.98 12.93
N THR A 76 -12.83 26.35 13.17
CA THR A 76 -14.02 26.94 13.19
C THR A 76 -14.25 27.96 14.07
N ILE A 77 -13.53 28.15 14.85
CA ILE A 77 -13.89 28.87 15.86
C ILE A 77 -13.93 30.20 15.61
N GLY A 78 -14.95 30.70 15.62
CA GLY A 78 -15.04 32.02 15.49
C GLY A 78 -14.36 32.77 16.49
N SER A 79 -13.42 32.30 16.98
CA SER A 79 -12.78 33.02 17.97
C SER A 79 -12.25 34.28 17.42
N GLY A 80 -12.24 34.45 16.20
CA GLY A 80 -11.73 35.65 15.71
C GLY A 80 -10.26 35.79 15.87
N SER A 81 -9.64 34.91 16.49
CA SER A 81 -8.23 35.04 16.69
C SER A 81 -7.52 34.78 15.40
N GLY A 82 -8.13 34.15 14.52
CA GLY A 82 -7.43 33.82 13.32
C GLY A 82 -6.24 32.96 13.52
N MET A 83 -6.01 32.53 14.66
CA MET A 83 -4.85 31.73 14.91
C MET A 83 -5.16 30.30 14.59
N TYR A 84 -4.52 29.84 13.59
CA TYR A 84 -4.67 28.50 13.14
C TYR A 84 -3.39 27.74 13.46
N MET A 85 -3.48 26.82 14.34
CA MET A 85 -2.32 26.04 14.72
C MET A 85 -2.53 24.63 14.25
N PRO A 86 -1.73 24.17 13.29
CA PRO A 86 -1.81 22.77 12.90
C PRO A 86 -1.28 21.92 14.03
N TYR A 87 -2.01 20.88 14.35
CA TYR A 87 -1.56 19.95 15.35
C TYR A 87 -0.81 18.82 14.66
N PRO A 88 0.39 18.50 15.10
CA PRO A 88 1.03 17.30 14.62
C PRO A 88 0.30 16.11 15.23
N ILE A 89 -0.24 15.25 14.40
CA ILE A 89 -0.91 14.04 14.83
C ILE A 89 -0.07 12.86 14.42
N GLU A 90 0.17 11.95 15.37
CA GLU A 90 0.87 10.74 15.06
C GLU A 90 -0.14 9.75 14.51
N VAL A 91 0.07 9.29 13.29
CA VAL A 91 -0.81 8.30 12.66
C VAL A 91 -0.01 7.08 12.30
N GLU A 92 -0.63 5.93 12.42
CA GLU A 92 -0.01 4.69 11.99
C GLU A 92 -0.30 4.51 10.51
N VAL A 93 0.73 4.34 9.70
CA VAL A 93 0.61 4.16 8.26
C VAL A 93 1.32 2.87 7.86
N GLY A 94 1.03 2.40 6.67
CA GLY A 94 1.64 1.20 6.14
C GLY A 94 0.89 -0.06 6.50
N GLY A 95 1.56 -1.16 6.37
CA GLY A 95 0.96 -2.46 6.51
C GLY A 95 0.53 -3.03 5.16
N ALA A 96 0.45 -4.32 5.08
CA ALA A 96 0.02 -5.01 3.89
C ALA A 96 -0.66 -6.30 4.27
N THR A 97 -1.64 -6.70 3.47
CA THR A 97 -2.24 -8.03 3.59
C THR A 97 -1.77 -8.83 2.38
N VAL A 98 -1.15 -9.96 2.63
CA VAL A 98 -0.53 -10.75 1.57
C VAL A 98 -1.15 -12.14 1.53
N PHE A 99 -1.58 -12.53 0.33
CA PHE A 99 -2.08 -13.88 0.10
C PHE A 99 -1.13 -14.57 -0.85
N VAL A 100 -0.71 -15.78 -0.53
CA VAL A 100 0.09 -16.60 -1.42
C VAL A 100 -0.80 -17.70 -1.96
N LEU A 101 -0.94 -17.76 -3.27
CA LEU A 101 -1.85 -18.68 -3.92
C LEU A 101 -1.10 -19.61 -4.84
N ASP A 102 -1.51 -20.88 -4.85
CA ASP A 102 -0.98 -21.82 -5.82
C ASP A 102 -1.71 -21.59 -7.13
N VAL A 103 -0.96 -21.60 -8.22
CA VAL A 103 -1.54 -21.47 -9.55
C VAL A 103 -1.53 -22.84 -10.18
N ASP A 104 -2.73 -23.41 -10.36
CA ASP A 104 -2.85 -24.75 -10.90
C ASP A 104 -2.48 -24.78 -12.38
N GLN A 105 -2.95 -23.83 -13.13
CA GLN A 105 -2.68 -23.73 -14.56
C GLN A 105 -2.43 -22.27 -14.95
N PHE A 106 -1.50 -22.06 -15.85
CA PHE A 106 -1.16 -20.76 -16.35
C PHE A 106 -1.03 -20.82 -17.87
N TYR A 107 -1.78 -19.97 -18.56
CA TYR A 107 -1.73 -19.89 -20.02
C TYR A 107 -1.42 -18.46 -20.42
N LYS A 108 -0.45 -18.33 -21.32
CA LYS A 108 -0.16 -17.04 -21.93
C LYS A 108 -0.40 -17.20 -23.43
N VAL A 109 -1.41 -16.58 -23.91
CA VAL A 109 -1.85 -16.72 -25.31
C VAL A 109 -1.49 -15.51 -26.14
#